data_58b5682f856385ea0591c2bc3c75bb27
#
_entry.id   58b5682f856385ea0591c2bc3c75bb27
#
_cell.length_a   1.000
_cell.length_b   1.000
_cell.length_c   1.000
_cell.angle_alpha   90.00
_cell.angle_beta   90.00
_cell.angle_gamma   90.00
#
_symmetry.space_group_name_H-M   'P 1'
#
loop_
_entity.id
_entity.type
_entity.pdbx_description
1 polymer ?
#
loop_
_entity_poly.entity_id
_entity_poly.type
_entity_poly.pdbx_seq_one_letter_code
_entity_poly.pdbx_strand_id
1 'polypeptide(L)'
;MSQHTRALTEFLAGLAYEQIPEPVLARTEDLFLDWLGSALASAGSHPIPLFERYAQKMGPAEGPARILVNGQSSSAYFAALVNAASSHLVEQDDLHNSSVLHPATVVFPAALAAAQDLGKSGRELLVASVAGYEAGIRIGELLGRSHYRIFHTTATVGTLAAAVAVGKLMDFDQQQFTHLLGSAGTQAAGLW
;
A
#
# COMPACT_ATOMS: atom_id res chain seq x y z
N MET A 1 -10.43 7.57 22.10
CA MET A 1 -10.05 7.87 20.70
C MET A 1 -9.88 9.36 20.54
N SER A 2 -8.75 9.81 19.96
CA SER A 2 -8.50 11.25 19.71
C SER A 2 -9.46 11.80 18.65
N GLN A 3 -9.66 13.13 18.63
CA GLN A 3 -10.46 13.78 17.60
C GLN A 3 -9.88 13.56 16.19
N HIS A 4 -8.55 13.56 16.05
CA HIS A 4 -7.87 13.34 14.78
C HIS A 4 -8.08 11.90 14.25
N THR A 5 -7.98 10.90 15.13
CA THR A 5 -8.26 9.51 14.75
C THR A 5 -9.70 9.35 14.29
N ARG A 6 -10.65 9.97 15.00
CA ARG A 6 -12.07 9.93 14.62
C ARG A 6 -12.30 10.55 13.24
N ALA A 7 -11.77 11.74 12.99
CA ALA A 7 -11.92 12.43 11.71
C ALA A 7 -11.31 11.63 10.56
N LEU A 8 -10.13 11.03 10.75
CA LEU A 8 -9.48 10.19 9.74
C LEU A 8 -10.32 8.95 9.44
N THR A 9 -10.76 8.22 10.45
CA THR A 9 -11.51 6.96 10.25
C THR A 9 -12.91 7.20 9.69
N GLU A 10 -13.55 8.33 10.01
CA GLU A 10 -14.82 8.76 9.42
C GLU A 10 -14.64 9.07 7.92
N PHE A 11 -13.59 9.82 7.57
CA PHE A 11 -13.24 10.10 6.17
C PHE A 11 -12.98 8.80 5.40
N LEU A 12 -12.16 7.88 5.94
CA LEU A 12 -11.82 6.62 5.28
C LEU A 12 -13.05 5.73 5.05
N ALA A 13 -13.92 5.62 6.03
CA ALA A 13 -15.16 4.85 5.90
C ALA A 13 -16.10 5.46 4.86
N GLY A 14 -16.25 6.78 4.88
CA GLY A 14 -17.16 7.51 3.99
C GLY A 14 -16.67 7.73 2.56
N LEU A 15 -15.38 7.55 2.27
CA LEU A 15 -14.82 7.85 0.95
C LEU A 15 -15.44 6.97 -0.14
N ALA A 16 -16.03 7.59 -1.16
CA ALA A 16 -16.61 6.93 -2.32
C ALA A 16 -16.04 7.49 -3.63
N TYR A 17 -16.10 6.71 -4.70
CA TYR A 17 -15.53 7.07 -6.02
C TYR A 17 -16.05 8.43 -6.53
N GLU A 18 -17.34 8.68 -6.38
CA GLU A 18 -18.02 9.88 -6.84
C GLU A 18 -17.63 11.16 -6.06
N GLN A 19 -16.98 11.01 -4.92
CA GLN A 19 -16.48 12.11 -4.09
C GLN A 19 -15.04 12.49 -4.43
N ILE A 20 -14.33 11.65 -5.18
CA ILE A 20 -12.93 11.90 -5.55
C ILE A 20 -12.92 12.81 -6.78
N PRO A 21 -12.27 13.99 -6.72
CA PRO A 21 -12.16 14.87 -7.88
C PRO A 21 -11.44 14.16 -9.06
N GLU A 22 -11.92 14.43 -10.28
CA GLU A 22 -11.35 13.87 -11.51
C GLU A 22 -9.81 14.02 -11.61
N PRO A 23 -9.19 15.17 -11.27
CA PRO A 23 -7.73 15.29 -11.30
C PRO A 23 -7.01 14.35 -10.31
N VAL A 24 -7.66 13.98 -9.19
CA VAL A 24 -7.10 13.03 -8.22
C VAL A 24 -7.19 11.61 -8.75
N LEU A 25 -8.29 11.25 -9.40
CA LEU A 25 -8.42 9.95 -10.07
C LEU A 25 -7.36 9.78 -11.16
N ALA A 26 -7.25 10.75 -12.07
CA ALA A 26 -6.25 10.74 -13.14
C ALA A 26 -4.82 10.65 -12.56
N ARG A 27 -4.52 11.42 -11.49
CA ARG A 27 -3.22 11.33 -10.83
C ARG A 27 -2.97 9.96 -10.18
N THR A 28 -4.00 9.33 -9.63
CA THR A 28 -3.88 7.99 -9.03
C THR A 28 -3.60 6.94 -10.11
N GLU A 29 -4.20 7.07 -11.30
CA GLU A 29 -3.92 6.20 -12.46
C GLU A 29 -2.49 6.37 -12.95
N ASP A 30 -1.98 7.61 -13.06
CA ASP A 30 -0.60 7.91 -13.43
C ASP A 30 0.38 7.29 -12.43
N LEU A 31 0.13 7.44 -11.13
CA LEU A 31 0.96 6.87 -10.06
C LEU A 31 0.93 5.33 -10.06
N PHE A 32 -0.22 4.74 -10.39
CA PHE A 32 -0.32 3.29 -10.54
C PHE A 32 0.52 2.79 -11.72
N LEU A 33 0.49 3.50 -12.86
CA LEU A 33 1.29 3.17 -14.04
C LEU A 33 2.80 3.32 -13.74
N ASP A 34 3.20 4.39 -13.07
CA ASP A 34 4.58 4.65 -12.63
C ASP A 34 5.09 3.53 -11.70
N TRP A 35 4.28 3.17 -10.68
CA TRP A 35 4.57 2.05 -9.79
C TRP A 35 4.71 0.72 -10.53
N LEU A 36 3.82 0.44 -11.50
CA LEU A 36 3.88 -0.77 -12.30
C LEU A 36 5.17 -0.83 -13.12
N GLY A 37 5.55 0.30 -13.72
CA GLY A 37 6.82 0.44 -14.44
C GLY A 37 8.03 0.17 -13.56
N SER A 38 8.06 0.74 -12.35
CA SER A 38 9.11 0.53 -11.35
C SER A 38 9.20 -0.94 -10.92
N ALA A 39 8.06 -1.60 -10.67
CA ALA A 39 8.03 -3.01 -10.33
C ALA A 39 8.62 -3.89 -11.45
N LEU A 40 8.21 -3.66 -12.69
CA LEU A 40 8.67 -4.44 -13.84
C LEU A 40 10.15 -4.19 -14.18
N ALA A 41 10.65 -2.97 -13.96
CA ALA A 41 12.05 -2.61 -14.21
C ALA A 41 13.04 -3.40 -13.33
N SER A 42 12.59 -3.92 -12.19
CA SER A 42 13.42 -4.70 -11.27
C SER A 42 13.49 -6.19 -11.61
N ALA A 43 12.76 -6.67 -12.62
CA ALA A 43 12.67 -8.08 -12.96
C ALA A 43 14.07 -8.70 -13.16
N GLY A 44 14.34 -9.80 -12.47
CA GLY A 44 15.63 -10.50 -12.50
C GLY A 44 16.78 -9.83 -11.73
N SER A 45 16.59 -8.61 -11.20
CA SER A 45 17.61 -7.90 -10.42
C SER A 45 17.68 -8.43 -8.99
N HIS A 46 18.89 -8.63 -8.46
CA HIS A 46 19.08 -9.02 -7.06
C HIS A 46 18.61 -7.87 -6.13
N PRO A 47 17.81 -8.13 -5.08
CA PRO A 47 17.48 -9.44 -4.49
C PRO A 47 16.12 -10.05 -4.93
N ILE A 48 15.43 -9.52 -5.93
CA ILE A 48 14.06 -9.94 -6.29
C ILE A 48 13.94 -11.47 -6.49
N PRO A 49 14.86 -12.18 -7.17
CA PRO A 49 14.76 -13.63 -7.27
C PRO A 49 14.78 -14.37 -5.93
N LEU A 50 15.25 -13.74 -4.84
CA LEU A 50 15.18 -14.34 -3.50
C LEU A 50 13.74 -14.26 -2.95
N PHE A 51 13.07 -13.12 -3.14
CA PHE A 51 11.66 -12.95 -2.76
C PHE A 51 10.74 -13.87 -3.57
N GLU A 52 11.00 -14.03 -4.87
CA GLU A 52 10.25 -14.96 -5.73
C GLU A 52 10.39 -16.41 -5.22
N ARG A 53 11.62 -16.87 -4.96
CA ARG A 53 11.86 -18.20 -4.40
C ARG A 53 11.22 -18.38 -3.02
N TYR A 54 11.25 -17.36 -2.19
CA TYR A 54 10.59 -17.39 -0.89
C TYR A 54 9.08 -17.55 -1.05
N ALA A 55 8.46 -16.77 -1.94
CA ALA A 55 7.03 -16.87 -2.24
C ALA A 55 6.66 -18.25 -2.79
N GLN A 56 7.47 -18.82 -3.69
CA GLN A 56 7.26 -20.17 -4.22
C GLN A 56 7.39 -21.28 -3.16
N LYS A 57 8.33 -21.12 -2.22
CA LYS A 57 8.59 -22.14 -1.19
C LYS A 57 7.56 -22.09 -0.05
N MET A 58 7.13 -20.91 0.34
CA MET A 58 6.31 -20.69 1.53
C MET A 58 4.84 -20.39 1.20
N GLY A 59 4.57 -19.91 -0.01
CA GLY A 59 3.22 -19.60 -0.47
C GLY A 59 2.53 -20.78 -1.14
N PRO A 60 1.25 -20.65 -1.46
CA PRO A 60 0.51 -21.63 -2.23
C PRO A 60 1.03 -21.65 -3.68
N ALA A 61 0.95 -22.83 -4.33
CA ALA A 61 1.35 -23.01 -5.74
C ALA A 61 0.44 -22.21 -6.71
N GLU A 62 -0.80 -21.95 -6.30
CA GLU A 62 -1.80 -21.18 -7.04
C GLU A 62 -2.51 -20.21 -6.10
N GLY A 63 -3.04 -19.13 -6.65
CA GLY A 63 -3.78 -18.15 -5.86
C GLY A 63 -4.38 -17.04 -6.73
N PRO A 64 -5.18 -16.16 -6.13
CA PRO A 64 -5.91 -15.13 -6.87
C PRO A 64 -5.04 -13.94 -7.31
N ALA A 65 -3.90 -13.73 -6.67
CA ALA A 65 -3.09 -12.54 -6.88
C ALA A 65 -1.84 -12.81 -7.74
N ARG A 66 -1.41 -11.81 -8.52
CA ARG A 66 -0.29 -11.93 -9.46
C ARG A 66 1.00 -11.32 -8.92
N ILE A 67 2.09 -12.06 -9.07
CA ILE A 67 3.46 -11.56 -8.95
C ILE A 67 3.84 -10.94 -10.29
N LEU A 68 4.04 -9.62 -10.34
CA LEU A 68 4.16 -8.86 -11.59
C LEU A 68 5.41 -9.22 -12.39
N VAL A 69 6.56 -9.38 -11.71
CA VAL A 69 7.87 -9.58 -12.36
C VAL A 69 8.03 -10.90 -13.10
N ASN A 70 7.22 -11.92 -12.77
CA ASN A 70 7.31 -13.25 -13.40
C ASN A 70 5.95 -13.79 -13.87
N GLY A 71 4.85 -13.09 -13.61
CA GLY A 71 3.50 -13.47 -14.00
C GLY A 71 2.90 -14.65 -13.24
N GLN A 72 3.59 -15.18 -12.21
CA GLN A 72 3.07 -16.29 -11.41
C GLN A 72 1.94 -15.84 -10.50
N SER A 73 1.04 -16.76 -10.16
CA SER A 73 -0.01 -16.51 -9.17
C SER A 73 0.39 -17.01 -7.79
N SER A 74 -0.13 -16.34 -6.76
CA SER A 74 0.08 -16.72 -5.36
C SER A 74 -1.06 -16.17 -4.49
N SER A 75 -0.98 -16.35 -3.16
CA SER A 75 -1.86 -15.64 -2.26
C SER A 75 -1.62 -14.13 -2.32
N ALA A 76 -2.62 -13.34 -1.91
CA ALA A 76 -2.49 -11.88 -1.84
C ALA A 76 -1.26 -11.44 -1.04
N TYR A 77 -0.96 -12.12 0.07
CA TYR A 77 0.20 -11.81 0.91
C TYR A 77 1.53 -11.92 0.16
N PHE A 78 1.78 -13.05 -0.49
CA PHE A 78 3.04 -13.27 -1.19
C PHE A 78 3.17 -12.46 -2.47
N ALA A 79 2.07 -12.25 -3.19
CA ALA A 79 2.07 -11.35 -4.35
C ALA A 79 2.38 -9.91 -3.94
N ALA A 80 1.73 -9.40 -2.88
CA ALA A 80 2.02 -8.06 -2.35
C ALA A 80 3.48 -7.92 -1.90
N LEU A 81 4.03 -8.92 -1.19
CA LEU A 81 5.41 -8.91 -0.71
C LEU A 81 6.42 -8.79 -1.86
N VAL A 82 6.28 -9.62 -2.90
CA VAL A 82 7.20 -9.59 -4.05
C VAL A 82 7.03 -8.30 -4.84
N ASN A 83 5.79 -7.87 -5.10
CA ASN A 83 5.50 -6.66 -5.87
C ASN A 83 5.98 -5.39 -5.14
N ALA A 84 5.86 -5.32 -3.81
CA ALA A 84 6.38 -4.21 -3.03
C ALA A 84 7.91 -4.15 -3.09
N ALA A 85 8.60 -5.27 -2.84
CA ALA A 85 10.05 -5.34 -2.93
C ALA A 85 10.55 -4.97 -4.34
N SER A 86 9.86 -5.44 -5.39
CA SER A 86 10.18 -5.15 -6.78
C SER A 86 10.04 -3.67 -7.11
N SER A 87 8.95 -3.04 -6.71
CA SER A 87 8.69 -1.64 -7.07
C SER A 87 9.61 -0.64 -6.38
N HIS A 88 10.18 -1.00 -5.22
CA HIS A 88 11.08 -0.11 -4.47
C HIS A 88 12.57 -0.29 -4.84
N LEU A 89 12.93 -1.41 -5.44
CA LEU A 89 14.35 -1.74 -5.70
C LEU A 89 15.05 -0.73 -6.61
N VAL A 90 14.35 -0.20 -7.60
CA VAL A 90 14.96 0.70 -8.61
C VAL A 90 15.03 2.17 -8.18
N GLU A 91 14.49 2.51 -7.00
CA GLU A 91 14.48 3.87 -6.42
C GLU A 91 13.90 4.92 -7.39
N GLN A 92 12.88 4.53 -8.18
CA GLN A 92 12.16 5.37 -9.13
C GLN A 92 10.70 5.57 -8.76
N ASP A 93 10.25 4.89 -7.70
CA ASP A 93 8.91 5.01 -7.15
C ASP A 93 8.68 6.41 -6.55
N ASP A 94 7.43 6.81 -6.48
CA ASP A 94 7.00 8.14 -6.05
C ASP A 94 7.52 8.52 -4.65
N LEU A 95 7.66 9.81 -4.41
CA LEU A 95 8.06 10.35 -3.11
C LEU A 95 7.17 11.53 -2.72
N HIS A 96 6.57 11.45 -1.53
CA HIS A 96 5.92 12.59 -0.89
C HIS A 96 6.89 13.26 0.09
N ASN A 97 7.42 14.42 -0.29
CA ASN A 97 8.55 15.08 0.41
C ASN A 97 8.26 15.49 1.86
N SER A 98 7.06 15.99 2.18
CA SER A 98 6.77 16.47 3.54
C SER A 98 6.63 15.34 4.55
N SER A 99 6.08 14.20 4.14
CA SER A 99 6.00 13.00 4.97
C SER A 99 7.21 12.08 4.87
N VAL A 100 8.11 12.32 3.91
CA VAL A 100 9.28 11.45 3.60
C VAL A 100 8.85 10.00 3.41
N LEU A 101 7.81 9.79 2.60
CA LEU A 101 7.15 8.52 2.37
C LEU A 101 7.15 8.20 0.87
N HIS A 102 7.43 6.96 0.50
CA HIS A 102 7.18 6.40 -0.83
C HIS A 102 5.83 5.65 -0.82
N PRO A 103 4.69 6.33 -1.11
CA PRO A 103 3.38 5.72 -0.92
C PRO A 103 3.10 4.58 -1.89
N ALA A 104 3.51 4.72 -3.15
CA ALA A 104 3.20 3.75 -4.21
C ALA A 104 3.67 2.34 -3.87
N THR A 105 4.92 2.22 -3.37
CA THR A 105 5.54 0.92 -3.11
C THR A 105 4.89 0.14 -1.96
N VAL A 106 4.10 0.78 -1.11
CA VAL A 106 3.39 0.13 0.00
C VAL A 106 1.88 0.02 -0.24
N VAL A 107 1.27 1.00 -0.89
CA VAL A 107 -0.18 1.04 -1.11
C VAL A 107 -0.59 0.16 -2.28
N PHE A 108 -0.02 0.36 -3.47
CA PHE A 108 -0.47 -0.36 -4.66
C PHE A 108 -0.26 -1.87 -4.60
N PRO A 109 0.87 -2.42 -4.12
CA PRO A 109 1.02 -3.87 -4.04
C PRO A 109 -0.01 -4.51 -3.11
N ALA A 110 -0.29 -3.89 -1.96
CA ALA A 110 -1.29 -4.38 -1.01
C ALA A 110 -2.71 -4.26 -1.58
N ALA A 111 -3.05 -3.09 -2.16
CA ALA A 111 -4.36 -2.85 -2.74
C ALA A 111 -4.63 -3.75 -3.96
N LEU A 112 -3.66 -3.89 -4.88
CA LEU A 112 -3.83 -4.74 -6.06
C LEU A 112 -4.03 -6.20 -5.69
N ALA A 113 -3.19 -6.73 -4.80
CA ALA A 113 -3.27 -8.12 -4.39
C ALA A 113 -4.59 -8.42 -3.65
N ALA A 114 -5.03 -7.51 -2.77
CA ALA A 114 -6.31 -7.63 -2.08
C ALA A 114 -7.50 -7.48 -3.04
N ALA A 115 -7.43 -6.54 -4.01
CA ALA A 115 -8.48 -6.38 -5.01
C ALA A 115 -8.65 -7.64 -5.88
N GLN A 116 -7.54 -8.27 -6.27
CA GLN A 116 -7.55 -9.53 -7.01
C GLN A 116 -8.15 -10.68 -6.18
N ASP A 117 -7.78 -10.78 -4.91
CA ASP A 117 -8.30 -11.81 -3.98
C ASP A 117 -9.80 -11.66 -3.71
N LEU A 118 -10.25 -10.43 -3.55
CA LEU A 118 -11.65 -10.10 -3.24
C LEU A 118 -12.53 -9.94 -4.49
N GLY A 119 -11.97 -10.04 -5.71
CA GLY A 119 -12.72 -9.83 -6.95
C GLY A 119 -13.23 -8.40 -7.14
N LYS A 120 -12.50 -7.40 -6.62
CA LYS A 120 -12.87 -5.99 -6.66
C LYS A 120 -12.56 -5.35 -8.02
N SER A 121 -13.31 -4.32 -8.37
CA SER A 121 -13.17 -3.58 -9.63
C SER A 121 -11.99 -2.60 -9.60
N GLY A 122 -11.58 -2.09 -10.79
CA GLY A 122 -10.60 -1.02 -10.90
C GLY A 122 -11.03 0.28 -10.19
N ARG A 123 -12.33 0.60 -10.16
CA ARG A 123 -12.85 1.76 -9.41
C ARG A 123 -12.62 1.60 -7.91
N GLU A 124 -12.91 0.42 -7.36
CA GLU A 124 -12.68 0.13 -5.94
C GLU A 124 -11.18 0.16 -5.61
N LEU A 125 -10.33 -0.33 -6.52
CA LEU A 125 -8.87 -0.24 -6.39
C LEU A 125 -8.40 1.23 -6.32
N LEU A 126 -8.91 2.11 -7.17
CA LEU A 126 -8.57 3.54 -7.15
C LEU A 126 -8.99 4.19 -5.83
N VAL A 127 -10.23 3.95 -5.37
CA VAL A 127 -10.71 4.48 -4.07
C VAL A 127 -9.85 4.00 -2.92
N ALA A 128 -9.52 2.72 -2.89
CA ALA A 128 -8.67 2.13 -1.87
C ALA A 128 -7.24 2.71 -1.88
N SER A 129 -6.70 2.94 -3.07
CA SER A 129 -5.39 3.58 -3.23
C SER A 129 -5.39 5.00 -2.71
N VAL A 130 -6.38 5.82 -3.08
CA VAL A 130 -6.54 7.17 -2.53
C VAL A 130 -6.66 7.14 -1.01
N ALA A 131 -7.46 6.23 -0.44
CA ALA A 131 -7.59 6.09 1.02
C ALA A 131 -6.25 5.77 1.69
N GLY A 132 -5.46 4.85 1.11
CA GLY A 132 -4.14 4.48 1.60
C GLY A 132 -3.14 5.64 1.54
N TYR A 133 -3.10 6.37 0.42
CA TYR A 133 -2.26 7.56 0.25
C TYR A 133 -2.61 8.64 1.26
N GLU A 134 -3.89 8.99 1.38
CA GLU A 134 -4.37 10.02 2.32
C GLU A 134 -4.01 9.69 3.77
N ALA A 135 -4.25 8.45 4.19
CA ALA A 135 -3.89 8.02 5.54
C ALA A 135 -2.37 8.05 5.76
N GLY A 136 -1.59 7.47 4.83
CA GLY A 136 -0.14 7.40 4.92
C GLY A 136 0.50 8.79 4.96
N ILE A 137 0.15 9.66 4.03
CA ILE A 137 0.70 11.01 3.95
C ILE A 137 0.38 11.82 5.23
N ARG A 138 -0.87 11.83 5.68
CA ARG A 138 -1.28 12.58 6.89
C ARG A 138 -0.60 12.07 8.16
N ILE A 139 -0.46 10.75 8.30
CA ILE A 139 0.25 10.14 9.43
C ILE A 139 1.74 10.47 9.35
N GLY A 140 2.36 10.39 8.17
CA GLY A 140 3.77 10.72 7.98
C GLY A 140 4.07 12.20 8.26
N GLU A 141 3.21 13.12 7.84
CA GLU A 141 3.32 14.54 8.17
C GLU A 141 3.18 14.80 9.68
N LEU A 142 2.25 14.10 10.35
CA LEU A 142 2.08 14.20 11.81
C LEU A 142 3.34 13.76 12.57
N LEU A 143 4.00 12.70 12.12
CA LEU A 143 5.25 12.21 12.72
C LEU A 143 6.44 13.15 12.46
N GLY A 144 6.47 13.77 11.30
CA GLY A 144 7.45 14.78 10.93
C GLY A 144 8.88 14.25 10.79
N ARG A 145 9.82 15.15 10.49
CA ARG A 145 11.22 14.81 10.22
C ARG A 145 12.00 14.25 11.42
N SER A 146 11.53 14.47 12.65
CA SER A 146 12.16 13.89 13.84
C SER A 146 12.03 12.37 13.87
N HIS A 147 10.92 11.83 13.37
CA HIS A 147 10.71 10.39 13.20
C HIS A 147 11.73 9.78 12.25
N TYR A 148 11.97 10.45 11.11
CA TYR A 148 12.87 9.97 10.06
C TYR A 148 14.35 9.86 10.49
N ARG A 149 14.73 10.47 11.60
CA ARG A 149 16.09 10.33 12.16
C ARG A 149 16.40 8.94 12.72
N ILE A 150 15.34 8.18 13.08
CA ILE A 150 15.45 6.88 13.72
C ILE A 150 14.76 5.80 12.91
N PHE A 151 13.64 6.17 12.26
CA PHE A 151 12.76 5.23 11.56
C PHE A 151 12.59 5.62 10.10
N HIS A 152 12.65 4.63 9.22
CA HIS A 152 12.29 4.79 7.83
C HIS A 152 10.76 4.93 7.69
N THR A 153 10.29 6.11 7.30
CA THR A 153 8.86 6.43 7.29
C THR A 153 8.08 5.50 6.35
N THR A 154 8.65 5.14 5.19
CA THR A 154 8.00 4.19 4.27
C THR A 154 7.72 2.84 4.93
N ALA A 155 8.61 2.35 5.78
CA ALA A 155 8.40 1.11 6.50
C ALA A 155 7.36 1.25 7.62
N THR A 156 7.48 2.27 8.47
CA THR A 156 6.58 2.44 9.63
C THR A 156 5.18 2.91 9.23
N VAL A 157 5.08 4.01 8.49
CA VAL A 157 3.81 4.58 8.05
C VAL A 157 3.19 3.77 6.92
N GLY A 158 4.03 3.16 6.06
CA GLY A 158 3.58 2.30 4.98
C GLY A 158 2.76 1.09 5.46
N THR A 159 3.08 0.55 6.64
CA THR A 159 2.27 -0.50 7.27
C THR A 159 0.83 -0.03 7.51
N LEU A 160 0.65 1.21 7.98
CA LEU A 160 -0.67 1.80 8.21
C LEU A 160 -1.37 2.12 6.89
N ALA A 161 -0.65 2.68 5.92
CA ALA A 161 -1.18 3.03 4.60
C ALA A 161 -1.69 1.79 3.84
N ALA A 162 -0.88 0.72 3.79
CA ALA A 162 -1.24 -0.55 3.18
C ALA A 162 -2.48 -1.18 3.85
N ALA A 163 -2.49 -1.19 5.19
CA ALA A 163 -3.64 -1.70 5.95
C ALA A 163 -4.92 -0.92 5.62
N VAL A 164 -4.86 0.41 5.54
CA VAL A 164 -6.01 1.25 5.18
C VAL A 164 -6.53 0.94 3.79
N ALA A 165 -5.65 0.78 2.80
CA ALA A 165 -6.07 0.43 1.44
C ALA A 165 -6.80 -0.93 1.40
N VAL A 166 -6.27 -1.94 2.11
CA VAL A 166 -6.93 -3.25 2.22
C VAL A 166 -8.26 -3.14 2.98
N GLY A 167 -8.30 -2.43 4.10
CA GLY A 167 -9.54 -2.22 4.87
C GLY A 167 -10.62 -1.52 4.04
N LYS A 168 -10.24 -0.61 3.13
CA LYS A 168 -11.18 0.03 2.21
C LYS A 168 -11.78 -0.95 1.21
N LEU A 169 -10.98 -1.87 0.64
CA LEU A 169 -11.46 -2.94 -0.23
C LEU A 169 -12.35 -3.96 0.50
N MET A 170 -12.19 -4.10 1.81
CA MET A 170 -13.01 -4.95 2.67
C MET A 170 -14.27 -4.24 3.20
N ASP A 171 -14.54 -3.03 2.72
CA ASP A 171 -15.70 -2.21 3.10
C ASP A 171 -15.82 -1.95 4.61
N PHE A 172 -14.68 -1.72 5.28
CA PHE A 172 -14.63 -1.47 6.72
C PHE A 172 -15.38 -0.20 7.10
N ASP A 173 -16.15 -0.30 8.19
CA ASP A 173 -16.77 0.85 8.83
C ASP A 173 -15.77 1.66 9.69
N GLN A 174 -16.22 2.79 10.25
CA GLN A 174 -15.39 3.66 11.07
C GLN A 174 -14.77 2.95 12.29
N GLN A 175 -15.51 2.07 12.95
CA GLN A 175 -15.02 1.33 14.09
C GLN A 175 -13.94 0.32 13.68
N GLN A 176 -14.17 -0.38 12.59
CA GLN A 176 -13.22 -1.34 12.02
C GLN A 176 -11.93 -0.64 11.60
N PHE A 177 -11.99 0.55 10.95
CA PHE A 177 -10.80 1.36 10.66
C PHE A 177 -10.06 1.79 11.93
N THR A 178 -10.77 2.11 13.01
CA THR A 178 -10.14 2.44 14.30
C THR A 178 -9.33 1.27 14.85
N HIS A 179 -9.90 0.07 14.81
CA HIS A 179 -9.20 -1.15 15.26
C HIS A 179 -8.06 -1.54 14.32
N LEU A 180 -8.26 -1.40 13.01
CA LEU A 180 -7.24 -1.65 11.99
C LEU A 180 -6.01 -0.76 12.21
N LEU A 181 -6.18 0.55 12.41
CA LEU A 181 -5.06 1.45 12.68
C LEU A 181 -4.33 1.09 13.98
N GLY A 182 -5.08 0.70 15.03
CA GLY A 182 -4.48 0.22 16.27
C GLY A 182 -3.66 -1.05 16.08
N SER A 183 -4.20 -2.03 15.36
CA SER A 183 -3.51 -3.30 15.07
C SER A 183 -2.29 -3.09 14.17
N ALA A 184 -2.44 -2.33 13.07
CA ALA A 184 -1.36 -2.03 12.15
C ALA A 184 -0.21 -1.27 12.84
N GLY A 185 -0.54 -0.35 13.75
CA GLY A 185 0.45 0.40 14.52
C GLY A 185 1.35 -0.50 15.38
N THR A 186 0.86 -1.65 15.84
CA THR A 186 1.67 -2.62 16.61
C THR A 186 2.61 -3.43 15.72
N GLN A 187 2.40 -3.45 14.42
CA GLN A 187 3.22 -4.15 13.43
C GLN A 187 4.19 -3.21 12.71
N ALA A 188 4.02 -1.90 12.87
CA ALA A 188 4.85 -0.90 12.23
C ALA A 188 6.29 -0.98 12.75
N ALA A 189 7.21 -1.43 11.91
CA ALA A 189 8.64 -1.56 12.19
C ALA A 189 9.43 -0.87 11.08
N GLY A 190 10.64 -0.42 11.37
CA GLY A 190 11.44 0.28 10.36
C GLY A 190 12.59 1.10 10.96
N LEU A 191 13.35 0.52 11.89
CA LEU A 191 14.62 1.11 12.31
C LEU A 191 15.60 1.16 11.13
N TRP A 192 16.38 2.25 11.05
CA TRP A 192 17.50 2.35 10.12
C TRP A 192 18.57 1.31 10.41
#